data_5e8118b1d3f3d1401dcd41ac61aff886
#
_entry.id   5e8118b1d3f3d1401dcd41ac61aff886
#
_cell.length_a   1.000
_cell.length_b   1.000
_cell.length_c   1.000
_cell.angle_alpha   90.00
_cell.angle_beta   90.00
_cell.angle_gamma   90.00
#
_symmetry.space_group_name_H-M   'P 1'
#
loop_
_entity.id
_entity.type
_entity.pdbx_description
1 polymer ?
#
loop_
_entity_poly.entity_id
_entity_poly.type
_entity_poly.pdbx_seq_one_letter_code
_entity_poly.pdbx_strand_id
1 'polypeptide(L)'
;MIARILIPVVVFTLLPYLWIYKRYGKLWLKSLWQRVLFWLPAFVVIAYSAYITMLPNFLPRNPVLIDIWFVIMAVCAVPQFVFSLFSVFGWCCMRLLHGHRNWGKLLGLVVGAVAFFCFIYGFTEGFPKMQVKRITIYVPNLPKSFEGYRIVQFSDIHLGSYYGWRGHLPQRDI
;
A
#
# COMPACT_ATOMS: atom_id res chain seq x y z
N MET A 1 14.07 17.23 -9.71
CA MET A 1 12.78 16.71 -9.26
C MET A 1 12.86 15.20 -8.94
N ILE A 2 13.52 14.40 -9.76
CA ILE A 2 13.77 12.95 -9.57
C ILE A 2 14.33 12.63 -8.17
N ALA A 3 15.41 13.29 -7.76
CA ALA A 3 16.02 13.05 -6.46
C ALA A 3 15.07 13.30 -5.26
N ARG A 4 14.11 14.22 -5.38
CA ARG A 4 13.17 14.55 -4.30
C ARG A 4 12.21 13.41 -3.96
N ILE A 5 11.91 12.54 -4.93
CA ILE A 5 11.03 11.38 -4.72
C ILE A 5 11.86 10.11 -4.50
N LEU A 6 12.90 9.91 -5.29
CA LEU A 6 13.69 8.68 -5.24
C LEU A 6 14.46 8.55 -3.92
N ILE A 7 15.06 9.63 -3.42
CA ILE A 7 15.81 9.57 -2.14
C ILE A 7 14.93 9.13 -0.98
N PRO A 8 13.74 9.74 -0.72
CA PRO A 8 12.84 9.26 0.34
C PRO A 8 12.45 7.80 0.18
N VAL A 9 12.13 7.34 -1.04
CA VAL A 9 11.76 5.95 -1.30
C VAL A 9 12.91 5.00 -1.01
N VAL A 10 14.12 5.34 -1.45
CA VAL A 10 15.33 4.53 -1.17
C VAL A 10 15.60 4.46 0.33
N VAL A 11 15.54 5.58 1.04
CA VAL A 11 15.73 5.63 2.50
C VAL A 11 14.65 4.83 3.22
N PHE A 12 13.38 5.05 2.86
CA PHE A 12 12.23 4.35 3.43
C PHE A 12 12.32 2.83 3.24
N THR A 13 12.88 2.38 2.12
CA THR A 13 13.04 0.96 1.81
C THR A 13 14.33 0.39 2.44
N LEU A 14 15.48 1.00 2.22
CA LEU A 14 16.76 0.41 2.62
C LEU A 14 17.00 0.41 4.13
N LEU A 15 16.60 1.45 4.87
CA LEU A 15 16.85 1.51 6.31
C LEU A 15 16.18 0.34 7.06
N PRO A 16 14.89 0.00 6.82
CA PRO A 16 14.26 -1.17 7.41
C PRO A 16 14.96 -2.48 7.05
N TYR A 17 15.29 -2.68 5.77
CA TYR A 17 15.97 -3.90 5.32
C TYR A 17 17.36 -4.04 5.96
N LEU A 18 18.14 -2.97 6.05
CA LEU A 18 19.42 -2.95 6.72
C LEU A 18 19.31 -3.25 8.21
N TRP A 19 18.32 -2.67 8.89
CA TRP A 19 18.04 -2.95 10.30
C TRP A 19 17.71 -4.42 10.51
N ILE A 20 16.76 -4.96 9.75
CA ILE A 20 16.33 -6.37 9.84
C ILE A 20 17.53 -7.29 9.56
N TYR A 21 18.28 -7.02 8.50
CA TYR A 21 19.44 -7.82 8.13
C TYR A 21 20.53 -7.82 9.21
N LYS A 22 20.90 -6.65 9.71
CA LYS A 22 21.93 -6.53 10.75
C LYS A 22 21.50 -7.18 12.07
N ARG A 23 20.23 -7.05 12.44
CA ARG A 23 19.72 -7.48 13.75
C ARG A 23 19.30 -8.94 13.77
N TYR A 24 18.68 -9.41 12.69
CA TYR A 24 18.07 -10.73 12.62
C TYR A 24 18.62 -11.58 11.47
N GLY A 25 18.90 -10.99 10.33
CA GLY A 25 19.24 -11.68 9.10
C GLY A 25 20.52 -12.51 9.20
N LYS A 26 21.54 -12.02 9.92
CA LYS A 26 22.79 -12.77 10.13
C LYS A 26 22.59 -14.12 10.80
N LEU A 27 21.54 -14.27 11.61
CA LEU A 27 21.23 -15.52 12.31
C LEU A 27 20.44 -16.50 11.43
N TRP A 28 19.62 -16.00 10.50
CA TRP A 28 18.63 -16.78 9.77
C TRP A 28 19.03 -17.00 8.31
N LEU A 29 19.73 -16.06 7.70
CA LEU A 29 20.11 -16.08 6.28
C LEU A 29 21.51 -16.70 6.12
N LYS A 30 21.60 -18.02 6.25
CA LYS A 30 22.88 -18.76 6.15
C LYS A 30 23.30 -18.96 4.70
N SER A 31 22.35 -19.24 3.80
CA SER A 31 22.60 -19.51 2.39
C SER A 31 22.61 -18.23 1.56
N LEU A 32 23.35 -18.23 0.45
CA LEU A 32 23.38 -17.13 -0.52
C LEU A 32 21.96 -16.88 -1.08
N TRP A 33 21.24 -17.94 -1.45
CA TRP A 33 19.87 -17.85 -1.96
C TRP A 33 18.91 -17.17 -0.98
N GLN A 34 19.01 -17.46 0.31
CA GLN A 34 18.19 -16.79 1.33
C GLN A 34 18.47 -15.30 1.41
N ARG A 35 19.74 -14.91 1.25
CA ARG A 35 20.12 -13.47 1.21
C ARG A 35 19.59 -12.80 -0.04
N VAL A 36 19.73 -13.44 -1.20
CA VAL A 36 19.17 -12.91 -2.46
C VAL A 36 17.67 -12.74 -2.35
N LEU A 37 16.95 -13.76 -1.89
CA LEU A 37 15.49 -13.72 -1.72
C LEU A 37 15.06 -12.65 -0.73
N PHE A 38 15.83 -12.42 0.33
CA PHE A 38 15.56 -11.36 1.31
C PHE A 38 15.69 -9.96 0.69
N TRP A 39 16.74 -9.72 -0.12
CA TRP A 39 16.98 -8.40 -0.72
C TRP A 39 16.18 -8.14 -1.99
N LEU A 40 15.65 -9.19 -2.64
CA LEU A 40 14.92 -9.09 -3.89
C LEU A 40 13.75 -8.09 -3.84
N PRO A 41 12.85 -8.09 -2.83
CA PRO A 41 11.77 -7.13 -2.77
C PRO A 41 12.26 -5.67 -2.65
N ALA A 42 13.32 -5.42 -1.88
CA ALA A 42 13.90 -4.08 -1.79
C ALA A 42 14.46 -3.61 -3.14
N PHE A 43 15.15 -4.52 -3.84
CA PHE A 43 15.66 -4.22 -5.18
C PHE A 43 14.53 -3.90 -6.16
N VAL A 44 13.44 -4.70 -6.16
CA VAL A 44 12.26 -4.47 -7.02
C VAL A 44 11.64 -3.10 -6.73
N VAL A 45 11.43 -2.75 -5.45
CA VAL A 45 10.89 -1.43 -5.06
C VAL A 45 11.76 -0.30 -5.60
N ILE A 46 13.08 -0.37 -5.41
CA ILE A 46 14.02 0.69 -5.80
C ILE A 46 14.12 0.78 -7.31
N ALA A 47 14.28 -0.34 -8.01
CA ALA A 47 14.40 -0.39 -9.46
C ALA A 47 13.13 0.13 -10.14
N TYR A 48 11.96 -0.30 -9.66
CA TYR A 48 10.69 0.17 -10.22
C TYR A 48 10.44 1.66 -9.92
N SER A 49 10.80 2.13 -8.72
CA SER A 49 10.71 3.55 -8.36
C SER A 49 11.66 4.40 -9.22
N ALA A 50 12.87 3.92 -9.48
CA ALA A 50 13.80 4.58 -10.39
C ALA A 50 13.23 4.64 -11.82
N TYR A 51 12.65 3.55 -12.31
CA TYR A 51 11.98 3.51 -13.61
C TYR A 51 10.86 4.56 -13.71
N ILE A 52 9.94 4.61 -12.76
CA ILE A 52 8.84 5.58 -12.74
C ILE A 52 9.37 7.03 -12.69
N THR A 53 10.42 7.28 -11.90
CA THR A 53 10.98 8.63 -11.77
C THR A 53 11.74 9.10 -13.01
N MET A 54 12.16 8.19 -13.89
CA MET A 54 12.81 8.51 -15.17
C MET A 54 11.80 8.86 -16.28
N LEU A 55 10.52 8.56 -16.08
CA LEU A 55 9.48 8.88 -17.05
C LEU A 55 9.24 10.41 -17.15
N PRO A 56 8.92 10.95 -18.33
CA PRO A 56 8.57 12.35 -18.50
C PRO A 56 7.39 12.73 -17.60
N ASN A 57 7.56 13.79 -16.79
CA ASN A 57 6.55 14.36 -15.89
C ASN A 57 6.06 13.42 -14.78
N PHE A 58 6.75 12.32 -14.47
CA PHE A 58 6.32 11.31 -13.48
C PHE A 58 4.93 10.70 -13.72
N LEU A 59 4.34 10.98 -14.85
CA LEU A 59 3.02 10.46 -15.21
C LEU A 59 3.20 9.51 -16.38
N PRO A 60 3.21 8.21 -16.16
CA PRO A 60 3.18 7.26 -17.27
C PRO A 60 1.89 7.45 -18.04
N ARG A 61 1.97 7.32 -19.38
CA ARG A 61 0.77 7.32 -20.25
C ARG A 61 -0.24 6.24 -19.84
N ASN A 62 0.26 5.17 -19.22
CA ASN A 62 -0.56 4.08 -18.70
C ASN A 62 -0.65 4.19 -17.16
N PRO A 63 -1.84 4.51 -16.60
CA PRO A 63 -2.03 4.63 -15.15
C PRO A 63 -1.77 3.33 -14.39
N VAL A 64 -1.88 2.17 -15.05
CA VAL A 64 -1.58 0.85 -14.46
C VAL A 64 -0.16 0.79 -13.88
N LEU A 65 0.81 1.49 -14.47
CA LEU A 65 2.17 1.51 -13.97
C LEU A 65 2.27 2.15 -12.58
N ILE A 66 1.49 3.19 -12.32
CA ILE A 66 1.41 3.82 -10.99
C ILE A 66 0.71 2.90 -10.00
N ASP A 67 -0.37 2.24 -10.39
CA ASP A 67 -1.08 1.29 -9.53
C ASP A 67 -0.16 0.13 -9.12
N ILE A 68 0.61 -0.42 -10.05
CA ILE A 68 1.62 -1.45 -9.77
C ILE A 68 2.67 -0.93 -8.78
N TRP A 69 3.11 0.32 -8.94
CA TRP A 69 4.06 0.94 -8.02
C TRP A 69 3.52 1.02 -6.59
N PHE A 70 2.27 1.46 -6.42
CA PHE A 70 1.62 1.49 -5.12
C PHE A 70 1.49 0.10 -4.51
N VAL A 71 1.12 -0.91 -5.30
CA VAL A 71 1.03 -2.31 -4.83
C VAL A 71 2.39 -2.82 -4.36
N ILE A 72 3.44 -2.62 -5.17
CA ILE A 72 4.81 -3.04 -4.82
C ILE A 72 5.28 -2.33 -3.53
N MET A 73 5.06 -1.02 -3.42
CA MET A 73 5.40 -0.26 -2.22
C MET A 73 4.65 -0.77 -1.00
N ALA A 74 3.33 -0.94 -1.10
CA ALA A 74 2.47 -1.37 -0.01
C ALA A 74 2.80 -2.78 0.49
N VAL A 75 3.10 -3.71 -0.42
CA VAL A 75 3.36 -5.11 -0.09
C VAL A 75 4.81 -5.33 0.35
N CYS A 76 5.78 -4.68 -0.32
CA CYS A 76 7.20 -4.96 -0.10
C CYS A 76 7.88 -4.00 0.87
N ALA A 77 7.49 -2.72 0.94
CA ALA A 77 8.20 -1.74 1.75
C ALA A 77 7.49 -1.42 3.08
N VAL A 78 6.17 -1.26 3.06
CA VAL A 78 5.41 -0.84 4.24
C VAL A 78 5.47 -1.84 5.39
N PRO A 79 5.27 -3.17 5.22
CA PRO A 79 5.33 -4.12 6.31
C PRO A 79 6.70 -4.18 6.99
N GLN A 80 7.79 -4.11 6.21
CA GLN A 80 9.16 -4.07 6.73
C GLN A 80 9.45 -2.76 7.48
N PHE A 81 8.93 -1.64 6.99
CA PHE A 81 9.05 -0.36 7.67
C PHE A 81 8.34 -0.39 9.02
N VAL A 82 7.09 -0.84 9.05
CA VAL A 82 6.29 -0.99 10.27
C VAL A 82 6.99 -1.92 11.27
N PHE A 83 7.40 -3.10 10.81
CA PHE A 83 8.15 -4.03 11.66
C PHE A 83 9.41 -3.39 12.25
N SER A 84 10.20 -2.70 11.41
CA SER A 84 11.45 -2.07 11.84
C SER A 84 11.20 -0.96 12.85
N LEU A 85 10.17 -0.15 12.64
CA LEU A 85 9.80 0.94 13.55
C LEU A 85 9.54 0.41 14.96
N PHE A 86 8.66 -0.59 15.09
CA PHE A 86 8.36 -1.22 16.37
C PHE A 86 9.56 -1.96 16.96
N SER A 87 10.36 -2.61 16.11
CA SER A 87 11.55 -3.34 16.53
C SER A 87 12.64 -2.41 17.07
N VAL A 88 12.86 -1.26 16.43
CA VAL A 88 13.79 -0.22 16.89
C VAL A 88 13.31 0.36 18.20
N PHE A 89 12.04 0.76 18.27
CA PHE A 89 11.44 1.31 19.49
C PHE A 89 11.55 0.33 20.65
N GLY A 90 11.16 -0.93 20.46
CA GLY A 90 11.29 -1.96 21.47
C GLY A 90 12.74 -2.25 21.87
N TRP A 91 13.70 -2.12 20.95
CA TRP A 91 15.12 -2.22 21.25
C TRP A 91 15.60 -1.05 22.12
N CYS A 92 15.17 0.17 21.81
CA CYS A 92 15.46 1.35 22.62
C CYS A 92 14.88 1.20 24.04
N CYS A 93 13.61 0.83 24.16
CA CYS A 93 12.98 0.58 25.47
C CYS A 93 13.72 -0.50 26.27
N MET A 94 14.07 -1.60 25.62
CA MET A 94 14.84 -2.69 26.26
C MET A 94 16.19 -2.20 26.79
N ARG A 95 16.88 -1.32 26.05
CA ARG A 95 18.16 -0.75 26.47
C ARG A 95 18.01 0.24 27.64
N LEU A 96 17.02 1.12 27.56
CA LEU A 96 16.79 2.16 28.58
C LEU A 96 16.29 1.57 29.90
N LEU A 97 15.41 0.57 29.81
CA LEU A 97 14.79 -0.07 30.99
C LEU A 97 15.54 -1.32 31.50
N HIS A 98 16.75 -1.58 30.96
CA HIS A 98 17.55 -2.76 31.27
C HIS A 98 16.78 -4.08 31.12
N GLY A 99 15.81 -4.12 30.19
CA GLY A 99 14.98 -5.30 29.91
C GLY A 99 15.75 -6.38 29.13
N HIS A 100 15.32 -7.63 29.29
CA HIS A 100 15.96 -8.78 28.63
C HIS A 100 15.36 -9.13 27.26
N ARG A 101 14.14 -8.65 26.95
CA ARG A 101 13.40 -9.01 25.71
C ARG A 101 12.93 -7.78 24.95
N ASN A 102 13.13 -7.82 23.63
CA ASN A 102 12.57 -6.83 22.73
C ASN A 102 11.11 -7.21 22.37
N TRP A 103 10.15 -6.75 23.16
CA TRP A 103 8.72 -6.96 22.90
C TRP A 103 8.24 -6.22 21.64
N GLY A 104 8.88 -5.11 21.27
CA GLY A 104 8.57 -4.39 20.05
C GLY A 104 8.77 -5.24 18.79
N LYS A 105 9.69 -6.22 18.81
CA LYS A 105 9.84 -7.18 17.71
C LYS A 105 8.57 -8.00 17.47
N LEU A 106 7.95 -8.50 18.53
CA LEU A 106 6.72 -9.31 18.43
C LEU A 106 5.55 -8.43 17.99
N LEU A 107 5.39 -7.26 18.61
CA LEU A 107 4.36 -6.30 18.22
C LEU A 107 4.52 -5.86 16.76
N GLY A 108 5.74 -5.54 16.34
CA GLY A 108 6.04 -5.16 14.96
C GLY A 108 5.74 -6.27 13.96
N LEU A 109 5.98 -7.54 14.31
CA LEU A 109 5.63 -8.67 13.47
C LEU A 109 4.11 -8.77 13.27
N VAL A 110 3.34 -8.65 14.36
CA VAL A 110 1.87 -8.71 14.29
C VAL A 110 1.32 -7.54 13.48
N VAL A 111 1.72 -6.30 13.81
CA VAL A 111 1.22 -5.10 13.11
C VAL A 111 1.66 -5.09 11.65
N GLY A 112 2.90 -5.51 11.36
CA GLY A 112 3.40 -5.63 9.98
C GLY A 112 2.65 -6.67 9.17
N ALA A 113 2.33 -7.83 9.78
CA ALA A 113 1.50 -8.85 9.13
C ALA A 113 0.07 -8.34 8.89
N VAL A 114 -0.54 -7.68 9.88
CA VAL A 114 -1.88 -7.07 9.69
C VAL A 114 -1.84 -6.05 8.56
N ALA A 115 -0.85 -5.16 8.52
CA ALA A 115 -0.70 -4.19 7.44
C ALA A 115 -0.58 -4.88 6.06
N PHE A 116 0.24 -5.93 5.97
CA PHE A 116 0.39 -6.72 4.73
C PHE A 116 -0.94 -7.28 4.24
N PHE A 117 -1.70 -7.95 5.12
CA PHE A 117 -2.99 -8.53 4.75
C PHE A 117 -4.06 -7.46 4.45
N CYS A 118 -4.06 -6.34 5.18
CA CYS A 118 -4.95 -5.22 4.89
C CYS A 118 -4.70 -4.63 3.50
N PHE A 119 -3.44 -4.48 3.08
CA PHE A 119 -3.13 -4.00 1.74
C PHE A 119 -3.55 -5.00 0.66
N ILE A 120 -3.25 -6.29 0.85
CA ILE A 120 -3.70 -7.32 -0.11
C ILE A 120 -5.23 -7.30 -0.22
N TYR A 121 -5.95 -7.33 0.90
CA TYR A 121 -7.41 -7.27 0.90
C TYR A 121 -7.93 -6.00 0.23
N GLY A 122 -7.35 -4.83 0.56
CA GLY A 122 -7.75 -3.56 -0.04
C GLY A 122 -7.59 -3.54 -1.57
N PHE A 123 -6.49 -4.11 -2.07
CA PHE A 123 -6.24 -4.15 -3.51
C PHE A 123 -7.03 -5.24 -4.26
N THR A 124 -7.41 -6.33 -3.61
CA THR A 124 -8.12 -7.45 -4.25
C THR A 124 -9.64 -7.30 -4.12
N GLU A 125 -10.13 -7.14 -2.89
CA GLU A 125 -11.55 -7.20 -2.56
C GLU A 125 -12.17 -5.84 -2.20
N GLY A 126 -11.38 -4.97 -1.56
CA GLY A 126 -11.90 -3.70 -1.03
C GLY A 126 -12.22 -2.68 -2.12
N PHE A 127 -11.35 -2.57 -3.12
CA PHE A 127 -11.46 -1.58 -4.19
C PHE A 127 -12.63 -1.83 -5.16
N PRO A 128 -12.92 -3.07 -5.63
CA PRO A 128 -13.96 -3.31 -6.62
C PRO A 128 -15.39 -3.27 -6.07
N LYS A 129 -15.59 -3.09 -4.75
CA LYS A 129 -16.93 -3.10 -4.15
C LYS A 129 -17.63 -1.76 -4.37
N MET A 130 -18.39 -1.66 -5.46
CA MET A 130 -19.35 -0.57 -5.63
C MET A 130 -20.56 -0.78 -4.72
N GLN A 131 -20.92 0.25 -3.96
CA GLN A 131 -22.13 0.24 -3.15
C GLN A 131 -23.16 1.18 -3.76
N VAL A 132 -24.31 0.64 -4.13
CA VAL A 132 -25.46 1.43 -4.56
C VAL A 132 -26.31 1.75 -3.34
N LYS A 133 -26.30 3.01 -2.89
CA LYS A 133 -27.14 3.49 -1.81
C LYS A 133 -28.40 4.11 -2.38
N ARG A 134 -29.56 3.49 -2.17
CA ARG A 134 -30.86 4.05 -2.55
C ARG A 134 -31.38 4.93 -1.42
N ILE A 135 -31.65 6.19 -1.72
CA ILE A 135 -32.19 7.16 -0.78
C ILE A 135 -33.48 7.70 -1.40
N THR A 136 -34.59 7.61 -0.66
CA THR A 136 -35.85 8.24 -1.06
C THR A 136 -35.92 9.62 -0.41
N ILE A 137 -36.03 10.66 -1.22
CA ILE A 137 -36.18 12.05 -0.77
C ILE A 137 -37.65 12.42 -0.93
N TYR A 138 -38.25 12.85 0.15
CA TYR A 138 -39.62 13.35 0.13
C TYR A 138 -39.59 14.89 0.04
N VAL A 139 -40.15 15.43 -1.06
CA VAL A 139 -40.20 16.86 -1.29
C VAL A 139 -41.68 17.29 -1.26
N PRO A 140 -42.12 18.11 -0.26
CA PRO A 140 -43.46 18.64 -0.20
C PRO A 140 -43.76 19.52 -1.42
N ASN A 141 -44.97 19.47 -1.94
CA ASN A 141 -45.46 20.25 -3.08
C ASN A 141 -44.70 20.01 -4.41
N LEU A 142 -44.09 18.86 -4.59
CA LEU A 142 -43.50 18.47 -5.85
C LEU A 142 -44.57 18.35 -6.94
N PRO A 143 -44.40 18.95 -8.13
CA PRO A 143 -45.33 18.74 -9.24
C PRO A 143 -45.46 17.26 -9.60
N LYS A 144 -46.65 16.80 -9.91
CA LYS A 144 -46.93 15.37 -10.22
C LYS A 144 -46.02 14.79 -11.34
N SER A 145 -45.57 15.64 -12.26
CA SER A 145 -44.62 15.26 -13.32
C SER A 145 -43.26 14.77 -12.82
N PHE A 146 -42.88 15.07 -11.57
CA PHE A 146 -41.62 14.64 -10.95
C PHE A 146 -41.83 13.49 -9.96
N GLU A 147 -43.04 13.01 -9.78
CA GLU A 147 -43.31 11.85 -8.91
C GLU A 147 -42.61 10.61 -9.50
N GLY A 148 -41.81 9.92 -8.66
CA GLY A 148 -41.03 8.77 -9.09
C GLY A 148 -39.73 9.11 -9.90
N TYR A 149 -39.36 10.39 -10.00
CA TYR A 149 -38.14 10.79 -10.67
C TYR A 149 -36.91 10.21 -9.99
N ARG A 150 -35.98 9.63 -10.75
CA ARG A 150 -34.76 9.02 -10.22
C ARG A 150 -33.55 9.85 -10.60
N ILE A 151 -32.76 10.22 -9.61
CA ILE A 151 -31.48 10.92 -9.78
C ILE A 151 -30.38 9.92 -9.42
N VAL A 152 -29.45 9.73 -10.33
CA VAL A 152 -28.23 8.93 -10.08
C VAL A 152 -27.09 9.90 -9.85
N GLN A 153 -26.50 9.81 -8.67
CA GLN A 153 -25.31 10.62 -8.33
C GLN A 153 -24.11 9.68 -8.19
N PHE A 154 -23.09 9.98 -8.93
CA PHE A 154 -21.77 9.34 -8.76
C PHE A 154 -20.87 10.31 -8.01
N SER A 155 -20.20 9.85 -6.96
CA SER A 155 -19.15 10.58 -6.28
C SER A 155 -17.86 9.78 -6.36
N ASP A 156 -16.73 10.47 -6.36
CA ASP A 156 -15.39 9.86 -6.24
C ASP A 156 -15.02 8.89 -7.38
N ILE A 157 -15.51 9.19 -8.58
CA ILE A 157 -15.21 8.39 -9.77
C ILE A 157 -13.78 8.64 -10.21
N HIS A 158 -12.83 7.96 -9.63
CA HIS A 158 -11.43 7.94 -10.08
C HIS A 158 -11.32 7.18 -11.42
N LEU A 159 -11.82 7.76 -12.51
CA LEU A 159 -11.89 7.12 -13.84
C LEU A 159 -10.55 6.53 -14.28
N GLY A 160 -9.43 7.18 -13.97
CA GLY A 160 -8.10 6.68 -14.27
C GLY A 160 -7.78 5.33 -13.65
N SER A 161 -8.34 5.03 -12.48
CA SER A 161 -8.13 3.75 -11.79
C SER A 161 -9.07 2.65 -12.26
N TYR A 162 -10.16 3.00 -12.95
CA TYR A 162 -11.09 2.04 -13.53
C TYR A 162 -10.71 1.61 -14.98
N TYR A 163 -9.89 2.40 -15.68
CA TYR A 163 -9.34 2.05 -16.98
C TYR A 163 -8.04 1.27 -16.82
N GLY A 164 -8.11 0.02 -16.50
CA GLY A 164 -6.96 -0.84 -16.40
C GLY A 164 -7.40 -2.28 -16.15
N TRP A 165 -6.48 -3.13 -15.73
CA TRP A 165 -6.73 -4.53 -15.42
C TRP A 165 -7.77 -4.76 -14.29
N ARG A 166 -8.15 -3.70 -13.56
CA ARG A 166 -9.16 -3.71 -12.48
C ARG A 166 -10.54 -3.23 -12.93
N GLY A 167 -10.67 -2.67 -14.14
CA GLY A 167 -11.83 -1.90 -14.53
C GLY A 167 -12.65 -2.54 -15.63
N HIS A 168 -13.40 -3.56 -15.30
CA HIS A 168 -14.69 -3.72 -15.97
C HIS A 168 -15.74 -3.18 -15.01
N LEU A 169 -16.28 -1.99 -15.30
CA LEU A 169 -17.56 -1.58 -14.70
C LEU A 169 -18.54 -2.72 -14.99
N PRO A 170 -19.18 -3.30 -13.97
CA PRO A 170 -20.24 -4.26 -14.21
C PRO A 170 -21.34 -3.53 -14.95
N GLN A 171 -21.41 -3.74 -16.27
CA GLN A 171 -22.44 -3.15 -17.15
C GLN A 171 -23.85 -3.69 -16.90
N ARG A 172 -24.05 -4.50 -15.84
CA ARG A 172 -25.27 -5.27 -15.66
C ARG A 172 -26.28 -4.73 -14.65
N ASP A 173 -25.95 -3.69 -13.86
CA ASP A 173 -26.81 -3.28 -12.75
C ASP A 173 -27.18 -1.78 -12.74
N ILE A 174 -27.21 -1.13 -13.90
CA ILE A 174 -27.74 0.23 -14.06
C ILE A 174 -29.15 0.17 -14.63
#